data_6eb4bedf9e883b1113cc0c7aa6f43cee
#
_entry.id   6eb4bedf9e883b1113cc0c7aa6f43cee
#
_cell.length_a   1.000
_cell.length_b   1.000
_cell.length_c   1.000
_cell.angle_alpha   90.00
_cell.angle_beta   90.00
_cell.angle_gamma   90.00
#
_symmetry.space_group_name_H-M   'P 1'
#
loop_
_entity.id
_entity.type
_entity.pdbx_description
1 polymer ?
#
loop_
_entity_poly.entity_id
_entity_poly.type
_entity_poly.pdbx_seq_one_letter_code
_entity_poly.pdbx_strand_id
1 'polypeptide(L)'
;LEFRRVLFRSMVRLTQFWIQHQMFDKKLDVKLGYFGEGEDFNTFPCEFQNLAFCGSQVGNWATNIWYNWPVSQAAVRVKYNISPEFYAQIGAYNQNPSQLEHGNGFKLSGSGTKGTVLPVELVWLPNPNNLPGEYRVGYYKSTAKADDVREDENGADAATSGNAYRSHSSKSGYWFVAQQQLTDHNGDKSRGLTVSANATFHDKDTNIVDNYQSLMLVYKGPFDARPKDDVGIGAARIHVNDDVKKNAELVNASNNVTDYQDPAFSPL
;
A
#
# COMPACT_ATOMS: atom_id res chain seq x y z
N LEU A 1 20.84 13.37 16.49
CA LEU A 1 21.10 12.49 17.68
C LEU A 1 19.98 11.50 17.95
N GLU A 2 18.82 11.63 17.32
CA GLU A 2 17.69 10.66 17.46
C GLU A 2 17.87 9.41 16.57
N PHE A 3 18.64 9.49 15.50
CA PHE A 3 18.88 8.36 14.59
C PHE A 3 19.50 7.14 15.29
N ARG A 4 20.26 7.34 16.35
CA ARG A 4 20.86 6.23 17.14
C ARG A 4 19.84 5.44 17.98
N ARG A 5 18.68 6.02 18.33
CA ARG A 5 17.67 5.31 19.16
C ARG A 5 16.79 4.38 18.34
N VAL A 6 16.62 4.62 17.06
CA VAL A 6 15.78 3.79 16.17
C VAL A 6 16.53 2.56 15.68
N LEU A 7 17.84 2.66 15.44
CA LEU A 7 18.68 1.60 14.87
C LEU A 7 18.97 0.42 15.81
N PHE A 8 18.72 0.52 17.12
CA PHE A 8 19.09 -0.51 18.11
C PHE A 8 17.93 -0.99 18.97
N ARG A 9 16.67 -0.67 18.64
CA ARG A 9 15.52 -1.28 19.31
C ARG A 9 15.11 -2.55 18.58
N SER A 10 15.51 -3.70 19.15
CA SER A 10 14.94 -4.97 18.73
C SER A 10 13.48 -5.05 19.12
N MET A 11 12.62 -5.48 18.19
CA MET A 11 11.22 -5.75 18.42
C MET A 11 10.93 -7.18 17.97
N VAL A 12 10.23 -7.95 18.80
CA VAL A 12 9.68 -9.25 18.43
C VAL A 12 8.18 -9.07 18.20
N ARG A 13 7.69 -9.59 17.06
CA ARG A 13 6.30 -9.43 16.64
C ARG A 13 5.78 -10.73 16.04
N LEU A 14 4.53 -11.07 16.36
CA LEU A 14 3.78 -12.07 15.61
C LEU A 14 3.38 -11.47 14.27
N THR A 15 4.06 -11.88 13.21
CA THR A 15 3.87 -11.31 11.87
C THR A 15 2.69 -11.92 11.15
N GLN A 16 2.42 -13.22 11.38
CA GLN A 16 1.33 -13.94 10.74
C GLN A 16 0.88 -15.12 11.58
N PHE A 17 -0.43 -15.34 11.61
CA PHE A 17 -1.05 -16.55 12.14
C PHE A 17 -2.42 -16.72 11.49
N TRP A 18 -2.57 -17.63 10.54
CA TRP A 18 -3.80 -17.80 9.78
C TRP A 18 -4.08 -19.24 9.43
N ILE A 19 -5.35 -19.52 9.12
CA ILE A 19 -5.83 -20.76 8.50
C ILE A 19 -6.38 -20.40 7.12
N GLN A 20 -6.06 -21.20 6.12
CA GLN A 20 -6.57 -21.06 4.76
C GLN A 20 -7.21 -22.37 4.32
N HIS A 21 -8.41 -22.27 3.75
CA HIS A 21 -9.14 -23.41 3.26
C HIS A 21 -9.64 -23.20 1.85
N GLN A 22 -9.38 -24.17 0.99
CA GLN A 22 -9.84 -24.19 -0.40
C GLN A 22 -10.98 -25.16 -0.57
N MET A 23 -12.05 -24.73 -1.25
CA MET A 23 -13.29 -25.48 -1.45
C MET A 23 -13.68 -25.48 -2.93
N PHE A 24 -14.56 -26.41 -3.31
CA PHE A 24 -15.14 -26.50 -4.67
C PHE A 24 -14.07 -26.55 -5.76
N ASP A 25 -13.17 -27.54 -5.69
CA ASP A 25 -12.05 -27.71 -6.62
C ASP A 25 -11.19 -26.43 -6.74
N LYS A 26 -10.88 -25.80 -5.59
CA LYS A 26 -10.11 -24.56 -5.46
C LYS A 26 -10.77 -23.32 -6.06
N LYS A 27 -12.06 -23.37 -6.40
CA LYS A 27 -12.80 -22.18 -6.85
C LYS A 27 -12.95 -21.15 -5.76
N LEU A 28 -13.18 -21.58 -4.52
CA LEU A 28 -13.32 -20.69 -3.37
C LEU A 28 -12.15 -20.92 -2.40
N ASP A 29 -11.50 -19.83 -2.01
CA ASP A 29 -10.36 -19.84 -1.09
C ASP A 29 -10.61 -18.81 0.02
N VAL A 30 -10.69 -19.28 1.25
CA VAL A 30 -10.96 -18.47 2.44
C VAL A 30 -9.75 -18.51 3.36
N LYS A 31 -9.24 -17.33 3.73
CA LYS A 31 -8.13 -17.14 4.68
C LYS A 31 -8.65 -16.35 5.87
N LEU A 32 -8.41 -16.84 7.09
CA LEU A 32 -8.85 -16.25 8.35
C LEU A 32 -7.71 -16.27 9.36
N GLY A 33 -7.51 -15.17 10.07
CA GLY A 33 -6.49 -15.10 11.13
C GLY A 33 -5.90 -13.72 11.31
N TYR A 34 -4.58 -13.67 11.52
CA TYR A 34 -3.78 -12.46 11.64
C TYR A 34 -2.81 -12.39 10.46
N PHE A 35 -2.99 -11.39 9.58
CA PHE A 35 -2.15 -11.13 8.42
C PHE A 35 -2.37 -9.69 7.93
N GLY A 36 -1.47 -9.17 7.10
CA GLY A 36 -1.54 -7.82 6.55
C GLY A 36 -2.28 -7.77 5.22
N GLU A 37 -2.87 -6.62 4.87
CA GLU A 37 -3.56 -6.40 3.60
C GLU A 37 -2.63 -6.54 2.41
N GLY A 38 -1.43 -6.00 2.52
CA GLY A 38 -0.45 -5.95 1.43
C GLY A 38 0.09 -7.30 0.98
N GLU A 39 -0.23 -8.39 1.71
CA GLU A 39 0.12 -9.75 1.29
C GLU A 39 -0.83 -10.31 0.22
N ASP A 40 -2.08 -9.88 0.25
CA ASP A 40 -3.14 -10.40 -0.62
C ASP A 40 -3.60 -9.34 -1.66
N PHE A 41 -3.62 -8.05 -1.30
CA PHE A 41 -4.15 -6.95 -2.13
C PHE A 41 -3.07 -5.96 -2.55
N ASN A 42 -3.20 -5.37 -3.73
CA ASN A 42 -2.22 -4.45 -4.31
C ASN A 42 -0.81 -5.03 -4.26
N THR A 43 -0.66 -6.34 -4.44
CA THR A 43 0.66 -6.98 -4.43
C THR A 43 1.48 -6.47 -5.61
N PHE A 44 2.75 -6.20 -5.36
CA PHE A 44 3.67 -5.66 -6.34
C PHE A 44 5.07 -6.25 -6.10
N PRO A 45 5.85 -6.56 -7.13
CA PRO A 45 7.19 -7.12 -6.94
C PRO A 45 8.11 -6.15 -6.19
N CYS A 46 9.08 -6.70 -5.47
CA CYS A 46 10.11 -5.96 -4.76
C CYS A 46 11.44 -6.14 -5.49
N GLU A 47 11.55 -5.52 -6.68
CA GLU A 47 12.73 -5.64 -7.54
C GLU A 47 13.84 -4.66 -7.13
N PHE A 48 13.51 -3.59 -6.42
CA PHE A 48 14.45 -2.59 -5.92
C PHE A 48 14.30 -2.45 -4.40
N GLN A 49 15.40 -2.28 -3.68
CA GLN A 49 15.40 -1.99 -2.24
C GLN A 49 15.04 -0.53 -1.95
N ASN A 50 13.88 -0.12 -2.43
CA ASN A 50 13.35 1.22 -2.28
C ASN A 50 11.85 1.13 -2.05
N LEU A 51 11.31 1.88 -1.08
CA LEU A 51 9.91 1.84 -0.67
C LEU A 51 8.96 2.09 -1.85
N ALA A 52 9.33 2.97 -2.78
CA ALA A 52 8.53 3.27 -3.96
C ALA A 52 8.46 2.13 -4.99
N PHE A 53 9.24 1.05 -4.82
CA PHE A 53 9.31 -0.05 -5.78
C PHE A 53 9.20 -1.42 -5.12
N CYS A 54 8.66 -1.49 -3.91
CA CYS A 54 8.61 -2.73 -3.15
C CYS A 54 7.28 -2.89 -2.43
N GLY A 55 6.60 -3.99 -2.71
CA GLY A 55 5.38 -4.39 -2.01
C GLY A 55 4.14 -3.54 -2.33
N SER A 56 3.10 -3.70 -1.52
CA SER A 56 1.85 -2.97 -1.67
C SER A 56 2.03 -1.47 -1.48
N GLN A 57 1.78 -0.70 -2.53
CA GLN A 57 1.95 0.75 -2.51
C GLN A 57 0.80 1.47 -1.78
N VAL A 58 -0.38 0.87 -1.71
CA VAL A 58 -1.46 1.38 -0.84
C VAL A 58 -0.98 1.46 0.61
N GLY A 59 -0.30 0.41 1.10
CA GLY A 59 0.23 0.38 2.47
C GLY A 59 1.36 1.37 2.74
N ASN A 60 2.06 1.83 1.70
CA ASN A 60 3.13 2.81 1.83
C ASN A 60 2.59 4.25 1.90
N TRP A 61 1.48 4.53 1.22
CA TRP A 61 1.00 5.91 1.01
C TRP A 61 -0.37 6.20 1.65
N ALA A 62 -1.24 5.20 1.86
CA ALA A 62 -2.51 5.37 2.57
C ALA A 62 -2.28 5.35 4.08
N THR A 63 -2.12 6.51 4.67
CA THR A 63 -1.72 6.71 6.07
C THR A 63 -2.68 6.03 7.06
N ASN A 64 -2.14 5.20 7.95
CA ASN A 64 -2.80 4.60 9.12
C ASN A 64 -4.03 3.73 8.85
N ILE A 65 -4.22 3.23 7.64
CA ILE A 65 -5.36 2.36 7.31
C ILE A 65 -4.95 1.01 6.72
N TRP A 66 -3.79 0.90 6.12
CA TRP A 66 -3.31 -0.29 5.44
C TRP A 66 -1.95 -0.69 5.99
N TYR A 67 -1.80 -1.93 6.41
CA TYR A 67 -0.56 -2.39 7.03
C TYR A 67 0.12 -3.43 6.17
N ASN A 68 1.36 -3.11 5.79
CA ASN A 68 2.26 -4.05 5.14
C ASN A 68 3.00 -4.87 6.18
N TRP A 69 3.51 -6.01 5.74
CA TRP A 69 4.42 -6.81 6.56
C TRP A 69 5.54 -5.92 7.18
N PRO A 70 5.91 -6.08 8.44
CA PRO A 70 5.60 -7.18 9.37
C PRO A 70 4.38 -6.94 10.28
N VAL A 71 3.54 -5.96 10.02
CA VAL A 71 2.36 -5.69 10.86
C VAL A 71 1.17 -6.51 10.36
N SER A 72 0.47 -7.13 11.29
CA SER A 72 -0.73 -7.92 11.01
C SER A 72 -1.90 -7.51 11.89
N GLN A 73 -3.09 -7.79 11.45
CA GLN A 73 -4.33 -7.60 12.19
C GLN A 73 -5.29 -8.76 11.97
N ALA A 74 -6.32 -8.84 12.82
CA ALA A 74 -7.39 -9.81 12.63
C ALA A 74 -8.08 -9.55 11.29
N ALA A 75 -8.17 -10.57 10.46
CA ALA A 75 -8.65 -10.43 9.09
C ALA A 75 -9.33 -11.68 8.55
N VAL A 76 -10.17 -11.46 7.54
CA VAL A 76 -10.70 -12.49 6.66
C VAL A 76 -10.53 -12.04 5.21
N ARG A 77 -10.10 -12.96 4.36
CA ARG A 77 -10.05 -12.76 2.91
C ARG A 77 -10.79 -13.93 2.24
N VAL A 78 -11.63 -13.59 1.26
CA VAL A 78 -12.31 -14.53 0.38
C VAL A 78 -11.87 -14.27 -1.04
N LYS A 79 -11.34 -15.30 -1.71
CA LYS A 79 -10.96 -15.26 -3.13
C LYS A 79 -11.80 -16.29 -3.89
N TYR A 80 -12.34 -15.87 -5.03
CA TYR A 80 -13.08 -16.71 -5.95
C TYR A 80 -12.37 -16.76 -7.31
N ASN A 81 -11.90 -17.93 -7.69
CA ASN A 81 -11.28 -18.19 -8.99
C ASN A 81 -12.40 -18.38 -10.03
N ILE A 82 -12.61 -17.37 -10.86
CA ILE A 82 -13.62 -17.32 -11.93
C ILE A 82 -13.21 -18.26 -13.07
N SER A 83 -11.92 -18.21 -13.44
CA SER A 83 -11.26 -19.07 -14.42
C SER A 83 -9.78 -19.25 -14.03
N PRO A 84 -8.99 -20.06 -14.76
CA PRO A 84 -7.55 -20.14 -14.51
C PRO A 84 -6.80 -18.82 -14.62
N GLU A 85 -7.34 -17.87 -15.40
CA GLU A 85 -6.73 -16.56 -15.64
C GLU A 85 -7.36 -15.43 -14.83
N PHE A 86 -8.56 -15.63 -14.23
CA PHE A 86 -9.28 -14.56 -13.53
C PHE A 86 -9.70 -14.97 -12.13
N TYR A 87 -9.44 -14.10 -11.18
CA TYR A 87 -10.05 -14.19 -9.86
C TYR A 87 -10.50 -12.83 -9.34
N ALA A 88 -11.48 -12.87 -8.46
CA ALA A 88 -11.90 -11.73 -7.64
C ALA A 88 -11.66 -12.04 -6.17
N GLN A 89 -11.34 -11.03 -5.38
CA GLN A 89 -11.20 -11.18 -3.94
C GLN A 89 -11.73 -9.99 -3.17
N ILE A 90 -12.17 -10.27 -1.95
CA ILE A 90 -12.63 -9.29 -0.97
C ILE A 90 -12.02 -9.62 0.38
N GLY A 91 -11.72 -8.61 1.17
CA GLY A 91 -11.21 -8.74 2.53
C GLY A 91 -11.95 -7.87 3.53
N ALA A 92 -11.80 -8.22 4.80
CA ALA A 92 -12.14 -7.36 5.92
C ALA A 92 -11.01 -7.46 6.95
N TYR A 93 -10.40 -6.31 7.26
CA TYR A 93 -9.24 -6.21 8.12
C TYR A 93 -9.52 -5.25 9.27
N ASN A 94 -9.21 -5.68 10.48
CA ASN A 94 -9.40 -4.85 11.67
C ASN A 94 -8.37 -3.72 11.66
N GLN A 95 -8.83 -2.47 11.49
CA GLN A 95 -7.98 -1.30 11.56
C GLN A 95 -7.69 -0.92 13.02
N ASN A 96 -6.51 -1.27 13.48
CA ASN A 96 -6.08 -1.05 14.86
C ASN A 96 -4.68 -0.41 14.91
N PRO A 97 -4.55 0.92 14.96
CA PRO A 97 -3.27 1.62 15.00
C PRO A 97 -2.37 1.20 16.17
N SER A 98 -2.94 0.70 17.27
CA SER A 98 -2.13 0.21 18.39
C SER A 98 -1.26 -1.00 18.04
N GLN A 99 -1.54 -1.69 16.92
CA GLN A 99 -0.68 -2.76 16.41
C GLN A 99 0.69 -2.23 15.92
N LEU A 100 0.81 -0.94 15.64
CA LEU A 100 2.08 -0.30 15.26
C LEU A 100 3.00 -0.05 16.46
N GLU A 101 2.45 0.00 17.67
CA GLU A 101 3.22 0.29 18.89
C GLU A 101 4.23 -0.82 19.20
N HIS A 102 5.40 -0.42 19.67
CA HIS A 102 6.52 -1.31 19.94
C HIS A 102 6.17 -2.43 20.96
N GLY A 103 5.40 -2.12 22.00
CA GLY A 103 4.99 -3.08 23.04
C GLY A 103 3.91 -4.07 22.61
N ASN A 104 3.27 -3.87 21.48
CA ASN A 104 2.08 -4.59 21.03
C ASN A 104 2.36 -5.69 19.99
N GLY A 105 3.60 -6.16 19.89
CA GLY A 105 3.99 -7.17 18.89
C GLY A 105 3.23 -8.50 18.95
N PHE A 106 2.66 -8.86 20.11
CA PHE A 106 1.83 -10.07 20.31
C PHE A 106 0.40 -9.76 20.74
N LYS A 107 -0.06 -8.53 20.55
CA LYS A 107 -1.41 -8.13 20.92
C LYS A 107 -2.44 -8.71 19.94
N LEU A 108 -3.24 -9.66 20.39
CA LEU A 108 -4.32 -10.28 19.62
C LEU A 108 -5.71 -9.72 19.99
N SER A 109 -5.80 -8.82 20.98
CA SER A 109 -7.08 -8.23 21.38
C SER A 109 -7.54 -7.13 20.40
N GLY A 110 -8.85 -6.95 20.27
CA GLY A 110 -9.46 -5.88 19.50
C GLY A 110 -9.39 -4.49 20.16
N SER A 111 -8.79 -4.38 21.36
CA SER A 111 -8.66 -3.08 22.04
C SER A 111 -7.81 -2.12 21.21
N GLY A 112 -8.32 -0.92 20.95
CA GLY A 112 -7.69 0.09 20.08
C GLY A 112 -8.19 0.06 18.63
N THR A 113 -9.14 -0.83 18.28
CA THR A 113 -9.81 -0.83 16.98
C THR A 113 -10.47 0.51 16.70
N LYS A 114 -10.23 1.06 15.52
CA LYS A 114 -10.81 2.32 15.03
C LYS A 114 -11.85 2.08 13.91
N GLY A 115 -11.78 0.96 13.24
CA GLY A 115 -12.66 0.60 12.13
C GLY A 115 -12.25 -0.69 11.44
N THR A 116 -12.73 -0.85 10.23
CA THR A 116 -12.44 -1.99 9.36
C THR A 116 -12.06 -1.49 7.97
N VAL A 117 -11.01 -2.06 7.40
CA VAL A 117 -10.65 -1.85 5.99
C VAL A 117 -11.27 -2.96 5.16
N LEU A 118 -11.95 -2.57 4.09
CA LEU A 118 -12.68 -3.45 3.17
C LEU A 118 -12.11 -3.31 1.76
N PRO A 119 -11.04 -4.05 1.41
CA PRO A 119 -10.53 -4.08 0.05
C PRO A 119 -11.32 -5.05 -0.83
N VAL A 120 -11.47 -4.69 -2.11
CA VAL A 120 -11.93 -5.55 -3.19
C VAL A 120 -10.94 -5.47 -4.35
N GLU A 121 -10.68 -6.58 -5.03
CA GLU A 121 -9.73 -6.63 -6.15
C GLU A 121 -10.16 -7.65 -7.18
N LEU A 122 -10.01 -7.29 -8.46
CA LEU A 122 -10.10 -8.17 -9.61
C LEU A 122 -8.72 -8.34 -10.21
N VAL A 123 -8.34 -9.57 -10.51
CA VAL A 123 -7.02 -9.92 -11.03
C VAL A 123 -7.15 -10.74 -12.31
N TRP A 124 -6.40 -10.34 -13.32
CA TRP A 124 -6.24 -11.04 -14.58
C TRP A 124 -4.80 -11.50 -14.75
N LEU A 125 -4.62 -12.77 -15.04
CA LEU A 125 -3.33 -13.47 -15.17
C LEU A 125 -3.15 -14.00 -16.60
N PRO A 126 -3.01 -13.14 -17.63
CA PRO A 126 -2.81 -13.61 -19.00
C PRO A 126 -1.42 -14.23 -19.16
N ASN A 127 -1.34 -15.17 -20.11
CA ASN A 127 -0.09 -15.82 -20.45
C ASN A 127 0.12 -15.89 -21.97
N PRO A 128 0.14 -14.74 -22.69
CA PRO A 128 0.31 -14.70 -24.12
C PRO A 128 1.70 -15.23 -24.49
N ASN A 129 1.77 -16.14 -25.48
CA ASN A 129 3.02 -16.76 -25.94
C ASN A 129 3.81 -17.46 -24.80
N ASN A 130 3.13 -17.87 -23.74
CA ASN A 130 3.71 -18.35 -22.47
C ASN A 130 4.65 -17.34 -21.79
N LEU A 131 4.39 -16.06 -21.91
CA LEU A 131 5.03 -14.96 -21.18
C LEU A 131 4.03 -14.43 -20.14
N PRO A 132 4.25 -14.65 -18.83
CA PRO A 132 3.24 -14.37 -17.81
C PRO A 132 3.00 -12.88 -17.67
N GLY A 133 1.71 -12.55 -17.48
CA GLY A 133 1.25 -11.22 -17.10
C GLY A 133 0.40 -11.26 -15.83
N GLU A 134 0.30 -10.13 -15.14
CA GLU A 134 -0.56 -9.93 -13.99
C GLU A 134 -1.10 -8.50 -14.01
N TYR A 135 -2.42 -8.37 -14.02
CA TYR A 135 -3.11 -7.08 -14.01
C TYR A 135 -4.11 -7.05 -12.87
N ARG A 136 -4.06 -6.00 -12.05
CA ARG A 136 -4.90 -5.84 -10.88
C ARG A 136 -5.62 -4.51 -10.92
N VAL A 137 -6.88 -4.52 -10.57
CA VAL A 137 -7.66 -3.31 -10.26
C VAL A 137 -8.38 -3.54 -8.94
N GLY A 138 -8.30 -2.58 -8.05
CA GLY A 138 -8.94 -2.70 -6.77
C GLY A 138 -9.35 -1.37 -6.16
N TYR A 139 -10.15 -1.48 -5.12
CA TYR A 139 -10.69 -0.38 -4.33
C TYR A 139 -10.68 -0.77 -2.86
N TYR A 140 -10.46 0.18 -1.98
CA TYR A 140 -10.66 -0.01 -0.54
C TYR A 140 -11.54 1.08 0.06
N LYS A 141 -12.25 0.72 1.11
CA LYS A 141 -12.93 1.65 2.02
C LYS A 141 -12.57 1.31 3.46
N SER A 142 -12.16 2.31 4.23
CA SER A 142 -12.01 2.21 5.69
C SER A 142 -13.23 2.84 6.37
N THR A 143 -13.73 2.20 7.41
CA THR A 143 -14.84 2.72 8.24
C THR A 143 -14.34 3.53 9.45
N ALA A 144 -13.03 3.68 9.61
CA ALA A 144 -12.47 4.54 10.66
C ALA A 144 -12.68 6.00 10.32
N LYS A 145 -12.98 6.78 11.36
CA LYS A 145 -13.02 8.25 11.25
C LYS A 145 -11.63 8.80 10.96
N ALA A 146 -11.59 9.89 10.21
CA ALA A 146 -10.38 10.62 9.91
C ALA A 146 -10.68 12.12 9.83
N ASP A 147 -9.76 12.93 10.31
CA ASP A 147 -9.89 14.37 10.19
C ASP A 147 -9.51 14.81 8.77
N ASP A 148 -10.18 15.89 8.31
CA ASP A 148 -9.82 16.57 7.07
C ASP A 148 -8.38 17.09 7.18
N VAL A 149 -7.68 17.11 6.06
CA VAL A 149 -6.29 17.59 6.03
C VAL A 149 -6.20 19.14 6.07
N ARG A 150 -7.31 19.85 5.84
CA ARG A 150 -7.33 21.31 5.75
C ARG A 150 -8.58 21.99 6.30
N GLU A 151 -9.77 21.48 5.98
CA GLU A 151 -11.03 22.18 6.25
C GLU A 151 -11.59 21.92 7.64
N ASP A 152 -12.24 22.94 8.20
CA ASP A 152 -13.06 22.82 9.42
C ASP A 152 -14.51 22.37 9.09
N GLU A 153 -15.32 22.17 10.13
CA GLU A 153 -16.73 21.76 9.98
C GLU A 153 -17.59 22.71 9.12
N ASN A 154 -17.14 23.95 8.90
CA ASN A 154 -17.84 24.96 8.11
C ASN A 154 -17.29 25.09 6.68
N GLY A 155 -16.23 24.34 6.33
CA GLY A 155 -15.55 24.40 5.04
C GLY A 155 -14.55 25.56 4.93
N ALA A 156 -14.15 26.17 6.04
CA ALA A 156 -13.08 27.15 6.09
C ALA A 156 -11.73 26.47 6.39
N ASP A 157 -10.61 27.15 6.14
CA ASP A 157 -9.28 26.66 6.49
C ASP A 157 -9.15 26.59 8.02
N ALA A 158 -9.07 25.39 8.60
CA ALA A 158 -9.02 25.17 10.06
C ALA A 158 -7.83 25.87 10.71
N ALA A 159 -6.68 25.93 10.00
CA ALA A 159 -5.48 26.63 10.46
C ALA A 159 -5.69 28.12 10.75
N THR A 160 -6.67 28.77 10.12
CA THR A 160 -6.96 30.20 10.28
C THR A 160 -8.25 30.47 11.04
N SER A 161 -9.24 29.57 10.95
CA SER A 161 -10.50 29.69 11.68
C SER A 161 -10.37 29.41 13.18
N GLY A 162 -9.37 28.58 13.57
CA GLY A 162 -9.20 28.10 14.95
C GLY A 162 -10.21 27.02 15.35
N ASN A 163 -11.08 26.57 14.44
CA ASN A 163 -12.01 25.48 14.68
C ASN A 163 -11.34 24.11 14.51
N ALA A 164 -11.98 23.06 15.04
CA ALA A 164 -11.52 21.70 14.79
C ALA A 164 -11.65 21.32 13.32
N TYR A 165 -10.73 20.47 12.84
CA TYR A 165 -10.83 19.90 11.48
C TYR A 165 -12.12 19.09 11.34
N ARG A 166 -12.71 19.14 10.15
CA ARG A 166 -13.89 18.35 9.80
C ARG A 166 -13.58 16.87 9.96
N SER A 167 -14.48 16.11 10.60
CA SER A 167 -14.32 14.68 10.77
C SER A 167 -15.09 13.91 9.68
N HIS A 168 -14.39 13.13 8.88
CA HIS A 168 -14.95 12.21 7.89
C HIS A 168 -15.20 10.83 8.50
N SER A 169 -16.28 10.18 8.08
CA SER A 169 -16.68 8.85 8.60
C SER A 169 -15.96 7.69 7.89
N SER A 170 -15.18 7.96 6.87
CA SER A 170 -14.49 6.92 6.08
C SER A 170 -13.34 7.51 5.29
N LYS A 171 -12.37 6.63 4.93
CA LYS A 171 -11.35 6.87 3.92
C LYS A 171 -11.51 5.89 2.78
N SER A 172 -11.09 6.26 1.57
CA SER A 172 -11.15 5.36 0.43
C SER A 172 -10.02 5.62 -0.57
N GLY A 173 -9.83 4.67 -1.47
CA GLY A 173 -8.90 4.80 -2.58
C GLY A 173 -9.00 3.61 -3.52
N TYR A 174 -8.27 3.69 -4.62
CA TYR A 174 -8.24 2.64 -5.63
C TYR A 174 -6.82 2.49 -6.19
N TRP A 175 -6.58 1.36 -6.84
CA TRP A 175 -5.27 1.07 -7.42
C TRP A 175 -5.37 0.30 -8.73
N PHE A 176 -4.30 0.41 -9.48
CA PHE A 176 -4.03 -0.36 -10.68
C PHE A 176 -2.61 -0.92 -10.61
N VAL A 177 -2.45 -2.20 -10.90
CA VAL A 177 -1.15 -2.84 -11.07
C VAL A 177 -1.14 -3.53 -12.42
N ALA A 178 -0.05 -3.39 -13.14
CA ALA A 178 0.20 -4.09 -14.37
C ALA A 178 1.62 -4.65 -14.37
N GLN A 179 1.77 -5.92 -14.66
CA GLN A 179 3.06 -6.56 -14.87
C GLN A 179 2.95 -7.47 -16.09
N GLN A 180 3.91 -7.38 -17.00
CA GLN A 180 3.96 -8.23 -18.20
C GLN A 180 5.38 -8.54 -18.57
N GLN A 181 5.70 -9.81 -18.68
CA GLN A 181 6.91 -10.24 -19.36
C GLN A 181 6.73 -10.02 -20.86
N LEU A 182 7.65 -9.30 -21.49
CA LEU A 182 7.59 -8.89 -22.89
C LEU A 182 8.41 -9.80 -23.80
N THR A 183 9.53 -10.33 -23.30
CA THR A 183 10.44 -11.17 -24.07
C THR A 183 10.91 -12.37 -23.25
N ASP A 184 11.36 -13.40 -23.91
CA ASP A 184 12.27 -14.39 -23.35
C ASP A 184 13.73 -14.07 -23.71
N HIS A 185 14.67 -14.86 -23.24
CA HIS A 185 16.08 -14.77 -23.61
C HIS A 185 16.53 -16.07 -24.28
N ASN A 186 16.66 -16.06 -25.60
CA ASN A 186 17.05 -17.23 -26.39
C ASN A 186 16.17 -18.46 -26.17
N GLY A 187 14.84 -18.25 -25.98
CA GLY A 187 13.86 -19.31 -25.71
C GLY A 187 13.74 -19.71 -24.24
N ASP A 188 14.58 -19.17 -23.36
CA ASP A 188 14.46 -19.34 -21.91
C ASP A 188 13.47 -18.30 -21.33
N LYS A 189 12.26 -18.76 -20.99
CA LYS A 189 11.17 -17.93 -20.48
C LYS A 189 11.33 -17.51 -19.02
N SER A 190 12.28 -18.09 -18.29
CA SER A 190 12.64 -17.61 -16.96
C SER A 190 13.49 -16.34 -16.97
N ARG A 191 13.99 -15.98 -18.15
CA ARG A 191 14.84 -14.82 -18.44
C ARG A 191 14.12 -13.90 -19.44
N GLY A 192 14.44 -12.63 -19.44
CA GLY A 192 13.88 -11.68 -20.39
C GLY A 192 13.39 -10.39 -19.74
N LEU A 193 12.82 -9.53 -20.56
CA LEU A 193 12.35 -8.20 -20.14
C LEU A 193 10.94 -8.28 -19.58
N THR A 194 10.76 -7.74 -18.37
CA THR A 194 9.45 -7.50 -17.73
C THR A 194 9.23 -6.01 -17.53
N VAL A 195 8.04 -5.52 -17.86
CA VAL A 195 7.55 -4.19 -17.48
C VAL A 195 6.58 -4.33 -16.32
N SER A 196 6.70 -3.46 -15.32
CA SER A 196 5.78 -3.39 -14.19
C SER A 196 5.39 -1.95 -13.91
N ALA A 197 4.11 -1.71 -13.65
CA ALA A 197 3.56 -0.39 -13.29
C ALA A 197 2.62 -0.55 -12.10
N ASN A 198 2.61 0.45 -11.20
CA ASN A 198 1.65 0.54 -10.11
C ASN A 198 1.20 1.99 -9.97
N ALA A 199 -0.10 2.19 -9.80
CA ALA A 199 -0.69 3.49 -9.52
C ALA A 199 -1.72 3.35 -8.40
N THR A 200 -1.62 4.21 -7.38
CA THR A 200 -2.59 4.29 -6.29
C THR A 200 -3.14 5.71 -6.18
N PHE A 201 -4.41 5.81 -5.84
CA PHE A 201 -5.11 7.07 -5.67
C PHE A 201 -5.94 7.01 -4.40
N HIS A 202 -5.80 8.05 -3.58
CA HIS A 202 -6.45 8.15 -2.27
C HIS A 202 -7.34 9.39 -2.23
N ASP A 203 -8.39 9.37 -1.41
CA ASP A 203 -9.23 10.56 -1.25
C ASP A 203 -8.38 11.73 -0.73
N LYS A 204 -8.68 12.94 -1.21
CA LYS A 204 -7.90 14.14 -0.92
C LYS A 204 -8.22 14.75 0.44
N ASP A 205 -9.41 14.51 0.94
CA ASP A 205 -9.85 15.16 2.17
C ASP A 205 -9.12 14.62 3.40
N THR A 206 -8.65 13.36 3.32
CA THR A 206 -8.11 12.67 4.51
C THR A 206 -6.71 12.07 4.34
N ASN A 207 -6.08 12.17 3.17
CA ASN A 207 -4.77 11.56 2.94
C ASN A 207 -3.66 12.57 2.66
N ILE A 208 -2.49 12.31 3.24
CA ILE A 208 -1.28 13.13 3.03
C ILE A 208 -0.73 12.95 1.62
N VAL A 209 -0.72 11.72 1.11
CA VAL A 209 -0.38 11.41 -0.27
C VAL A 209 -1.67 11.07 -1.00
N ASP A 210 -2.01 11.82 -2.03
CA ASP A 210 -3.25 11.62 -2.80
C ASP A 210 -3.05 10.71 -4.01
N ASN A 211 -1.84 10.63 -4.56
CA ASN A 211 -1.53 9.68 -5.61
C ASN A 211 -0.05 9.27 -5.64
N TYR A 212 0.16 8.05 -6.11
CA TYR A 212 1.47 7.48 -6.39
C TYR A 212 1.42 6.77 -7.74
N GLN A 213 2.51 6.82 -8.49
CA GLN A 213 2.66 6.16 -9.78
C GLN A 213 4.10 5.68 -9.94
N SER A 214 4.29 4.48 -10.49
CA SER A 214 5.61 3.96 -10.83
C SER A 214 5.61 3.16 -12.12
N LEU A 215 6.76 3.11 -12.73
CA LEU A 215 7.08 2.26 -13.88
C LEU A 215 8.45 1.66 -13.68
N MET A 216 8.58 0.34 -13.88
CA MET A 216 9.83 -0.41 -13.81
C MET A 216 10.02 -1.23 -15.07
N LEU A 217 11.26 -1.34 -15.51
CA LEU A 217 11.73 -2.26 -16.52
C LEU A 217 12.83 -3.10 -15.90
N VAL A 218 12.67 -4.42 -15.89
CA VAL A 218 13.66 -5.35 -15.34
C VAL A 218 13.94 -6.43 -16.38
N TYR A 219 15.20 -6.57 -16.75
CA TYR A 219 15.68 -7.68 -17.58
C TYR A 219 16.35 -8.72 -16.70
N LYS A 220 15.75 -9.90 -16.57
CA LYS A 220 16.30 -11.04 -15.83
C LYS A 220 17.24 -11.84 -16.73
N GLY A 221 18.45 -12.09 -16.26
CA GLY A 221 19.45 -12.89 -16.94
C GLY A 221 19.90 -12.35 -18.30
N PRO A 222 20.33 -11.07 -18.46
CA PRO A 222 20.73 -10.52 -19.75
C PRO A 222 22.04 -11.12 -20.30
N PHE A 223 22.85 -11.74 -19.44
CA PHE A 223 24.15 -12.27 -19.80
C PHE A 223 24.21 -13.79 -19.69
N ASP A 224 24.58 -14.50 -20.76
CA ASP A 224 24.65 -15.99 -20.76
C ASP A 224 25.73 -16.50 -19.79
N ALA A 225 26.83 -15.76 -19.63
CA ALA A 225 27.87 -16.09 -18.64
C ALA A 225 27.43 -15.91 -17.19
N ARG A 226 26.38 -15.10 -16.94
CA ARG A 226 25.81 -14.79 -15.62
C ARG A 226 24.27 -14.72 -15.69
N PRO A 227 23.62 -15.87 -15.87
CA PRO A 227 22.18 -15.91 -16.14
C PRO A 227 21.29 -15.54 -14.92
N LYS A 228 21.89 -15.35 -13.76
CA LYS A 228 21.18 -14.93 -12.52
C LYS A 228 21.31 -13.44 -12.22
N ASP A 229 22.03 -12.68 -13.05
CA ASP A 229 22.11 -11.25 -12.91
C ASP A 229 20.82 -10.59 -13.43
N ASP A 230 20.39 -9.53 -12.77
CA ASP A 230 19.26 -8.72 -13.21
C ASP A 230 19.73 -7.28 -13.47
N VAL A 231 19.17 -6.66 -14.50
CA VAL A 231 19.39 -5.24 -14.81
C VAL A 231 18.03 -4.55 -14.86
N GLY A 232 17.84 -3.50 -14.08
CA GLY A 232 16.58 -2.81 -14.01
C GLY A 232 16.72 -1.30 -13.91
N ILE A 233 15.68 -0.61 -14.38
CA ILE A 233 15.48 0.83 -14.21
C ILE A 233 14.04 1.08 -13.78
N GLY A 234 13.84 2.03 -12.85
CA GLY A 234 12.52 2.41 -12.40
C GLY A 234 12.41 3.91 -12.19
N ALA A 235 11.21 4.44 -12.39
CA ALA A 235 10.84 5.81 -12.07
C ALA A 235 9.53 5.80 -11.27
N ALA A 236 9.46 6.61 -10.21
CA ALA A 236 8.26 6.77 -9.41
C ALA A 236 7.97 8.24 -9.13
N ARG A 237 6.68 8.55 -8.98
CA ARG A 237 6.18 9.84 -8.54
C ARG A 237 5.27 9.62 -7.33
N ILE A 238 5.57 10.31 -6.24
CA ILE A 238 4.75 10.39 -5.04
C ILE A 238 4.22 11.82 -5.01
N HIS A 239 2.91 12.00 -5.00
CA HIS A 239 2.31 13.33 -4.96
C HIS A 239 1.75 13.60 -3.57
N VAL A 240 2.39 14.53 -2.85
CA VAL A 240 1.86 15.06 -1.61
C VAL A 240 0.65 15.92 -1.94
N ASN A 241 -0.43 15.70 -1.22
CA ASN A 241 -1.69 16.41 -1.39
C ASN A 241 -1.53 17.93 -1.23
N ASP A 242 -1.98 18.68 -2.20
CA ASP A 242 -1.86 20.14 -2.21
C ASP A 242 -2.59 20.81 -1.04
N ASP A 243 -3.68 20.21 -0.53
CA ASP A 243 -4.40 20.71 0.65
C ASP A 243 -3.58 20.55 1.93
N VAL A 244 -2.79 19.48 2.06
CA VAL A 244 -1.82 19.31 3.17
C VAL A 244 -0.76 20.40 3.12
N LYS A 245 -0.21 20.66 1.94
CA LYS A 245 0.78 21.73 1.74
C LYS A 245 0.19 23.09 2.11
N LYS A 246 -0.97 23.42 1.56
CA LYS A 246 -1.67 24.69 1.88
C LYS A 246 -1.96 24.84 3.37
N ASN A 247 -2.44 23.76 4.02
CA ASN A 247 -2.70 23.79 5.46
C ASN A 247 -1.41 24.06 6.26
N ALA A 248 -0.31 23.41 5.90
CA ALA A 248 0.99 23.62 6.55
C ALA A 248 1.49 25.06 6.36
N GLU A 249 1.34 25.64 5.19
CA GLU A 249 1.68 27.06 4.91
C GLU A 249 0.87 28.01 5.81
N LEU A 250 -0.45 27.78 5.95
CA LEU A 250 -1.34 28.58 6.79
C LEU A 250 -1.00 28.44 8.29
N VAL A 251 -0.71 27.22 8.77
CA VAL A 251 -0.28 26.98 10.17
C VAL A 251 1.03 27.71 10.45
N ASN A 252 2.00 27.66 9.53
CA ASN A 252 3.27 28.34 9.72
C ASN A 252 3.11 29.87 9.72
N ALA A 253 2.29 30.40 8.82
CA ALA A 253 1.97 31.84 8.80
C ALA A 253 1.32 32.32 10.09
N SER A 254 0.36 31.54 10.64
CA SER A 254 -0.30 31.86 11.91
C SER A 254 0.63 31.83 13.13
N ASN A 255 1.66 31.00 13.07
CA ASN A 255 2.67 30.84 14.13
C ASN A 255 3.92 31.73 13.90
N ASN A 256 3.93 32.61 12.90
CA ASN A 256 5.09 33.44 12.50
C ASN A 256 6.36 32.62 12.21
N VAL A 257 6.22 31.41 11.70
CA VAL A 257 7.35 30.56 11.27
C VAL A 257 7.80 31.00 9.90
N THR A 258 9.05 31.47 9.79
CA THR A 258 9.64 31.99 8.55
C THR A 258 10.53 30.97 7.83
N ASP A 259 10.93 29.89 8.52
CA ASP A 259 11.77 28.82 7.97
C ASP A 259 10.94 27.56 7.73
N TYR A 260 10.02 27.67 6.78
CA TYR A 260 9.13 26.58 6.41
C TYR A 260 9.82 25.65 5.42
N GLN A 261 9.89 24.36 5.77
CA GLN A 261 10.28 23.31 4.81
C GLN A 261 9.01 22.77 4.13
N ASP A 262 8.97 22.89 2.81
CA ASP A 262 7.89 22.29 1.99
C ASP A 262 7.87 20.77 2.24
N PRO A 263 6.74 20.19 2.74
CA PRO A 263 6.64 18.76 2.99
C PRO A 263 6.88 17.89 1.74
N ALA A 264 6.70 18.45 0.54
CA ALA A 264 7.04 17.76 -0.71
C ALA A 264 8.55 17.52 -0.88
N PHE A 265 9.40 18.26 -0.19
CA PHE A 265 10.85 18.16 -0.24
C PHE A 265 11.49 17.73 1.08
N SER A 266 10.69 17.50 2.12
CA SER A 266 11.22 16.95 3.37
C SER A 266 11.65 15.49 3.11
N PRO A 267 12.91 15.11 3.36
CA PRO A 267 13.30 13.71 3.27
C PRO A 267 12.53 12.92 4.31
N LEU A 268 11.82 11.88 3.86
CA LEU A 268 11.13 10.90 4.69
C LEU A 268 12.13 10.10 5.54
#